data_283dc42a41ab4034bb4825ce38ac61d9
#
_entry.id   283dc42a41ab4034bb4825ce38ac61d9
#
_cell.length_a   1.000
_cell.length_b   1.000
_cell.length_c   1.000
_cell.angle_alpha   90.00
_cell.angle_beta   90.00
_cell.angle_gamma   90.00
#
_symmetry.space_group_name_H-M   'P 1'
#
loop_
_entity.id
_entity.type
_entity.pdbx_description
1 polymer ?
#
loop_
_entity_poly.entity_id
_entity_poly.type
_entity_poly.pdbx_seq_one_letter_code
_entity_poly.pdbx_strand_id
1 'polypeptide(L)'
;ALRDLNELLDDCHARAQAVKTAQAAYQEAARTQTAARERRDRLERSFLDAQAGLLAQDLAEGTPCPVCGSIHHPQRAELPASAPTQAQVDAAKADADAADRSALEASAAAREALAAEKEGRSTLRRDAKALLPERFADETASPATLGDLRTAAAEELERLRTAYRRLQQEQKQNQAACQRRIQLEADLKAKTDRRTALEAAAS
;
A
#
# COMPACT_ATOMS: atom_id res chain seq x y z
N ALA A 1 9.94 13.48 -16.85
CA ALA A 1 10.41 13.68 -15.47
C ALA A 1 9.29 14.09 -14.51
N LEU A 2 8.65 15.30 -14.63
CA LEU A 2 7.57 15.73 -13.71
C LEU A 2 6.27 14.94 -13.91
N ARG A 3 5.96 14.53 -15.13
CA ARG A 3 4.83 13.65 -15.44
C ARG A 3 5.05 12.27 -14.81
N ASP A 4 6.25 11.73 -14.94
CA ASP A 4 6.64 10.44 -14.41
C ASP A 4 6.56 10.44 -12.86
N LEU A 5 6.94 11.56 -12.22
CA LEU A 5 6.80 11.73 -10.78
C LEU A 5 5.32 11.75 -10.32
N ASN A 6 4.42 12.34 -11.11
CA ASN A 6 2.98 12.29 -10.83
C ASN A 6 2.43 10.85 -10.96
N GLU A 7 2.85 10.11 -11.97
CA GLU A 7 2.45 8.69 -12.14
C GLU A 7 2.94 7.83 -10.97
N LEU A 8 4.17 8.06 -10.49
CA LEU A 8 4.71 7.40 -9.30
C LEU A 8 3.96 7.77 -8.02
N LEU A 9 3.52 9.02 -7.87
CA LEU A 9 2.70 9.47 -6.74
C LEU A 9 1.34 8.78 -6.72
N ASP A 10 0.68 8.65 -7.86
CA ASP A 10 -0.60 7.97 -7.99
C ASP A 10 -0.46 6.45 -7.72
N ASP A 11 0.63 5.81 -8.18
CA ASP A 11 0.96 4.42 -7.86
C ASP A 11 1.21 4.23 -6.35
N CYS A 12 1.97 5.10 -5.71
CA CYS A 12 2.17 5.06 -4.25
C CYS A 12 0.85 5.20 -3.48
N HIS A 13 -0.07 6.04 -3.97
CA HIS A 13 -1.38 6.20 -3.37
C HIS A 13 -2.23 4.92 -3.50
N ALA A 14 -2.23 4.30 -4.68
CA ALA A 14 -2.90 3.03 -4.93
C ALA A 14 -2.34 1.90 -4.04
N ARG A 15 -1.01 1.81 -3.90
CA ARG A 15 -0.35 0.84 -3.00
C ARG A 15 -0.72 1.08 -1.53
N ALA A 16 -0.77 2.33 -1.08
CA ALA A 16 -1.19 2.66 0.27
C ALA A 16 -2.65 2.26 0.55
N GLN A 17 -3.54 2.36 -0.42
CA GLN A 17 -4.91 1.85 -0.31
C GLN A 17 -4.95 0.32 -0.31
N ALA A 18 -4.14 -0.34 -1.14
CA ALA A 18 -4.01 -1.80 -1.15
C ALA A 18 -3.55 -2.34 0.22
N VAL A 19 -2.60 -1.67 0.90
CA VAL A 19 -2.19 -2.01 2.28
C VAL A 19 -3.38 -1.95 3.23
N LYS A 20 -4.17 -0.87 3.21
CA LYS A 20 -5.34 -0.73 4.09
C LYS A 20 -6.36 -1.84 3.87
N THR A 21 -6.64 -2.16 2.60
CA THR A 21 -7.56 -3.23 2.22
C THR A 21 -7.05 -4.60 2.69
N ALA A 22 -5.77 -4.91 2.45
CA ALA A 22 -5.17 -6.16 2.86
C ALA A 22 -5.09 -6.31 4.39
N GLN A 23 -4.80 -5.23 5.12
CA GLN A 23 -4.83 -5.23 6.58
C GLN A 23 -6.23 -5.45 7.14
N ALA A 24 -7.26 -4.83 6.55
CA ALA A 24 -8.65 -5.05 6.95
C ALA A 24 -9.08 -6.51 6.70
N ALA A 25 -8.71 -7.08 5.55
CA ALA A 25 -8.97 -8.48 5.22
C ALA A 25 -8.28 -9.43 6.21
N TYR A 26 -7.01 -9.15 6.57
CA TYR A 26 -6.30 -9.92 7.59
C TYR A 26 -6.98 -9.85 8.96
N GLN A 27 -7.41 -8.66 9.41
CA GLN A 27 -8.11 -8.51 10.68
C GLN A 27 -9.41 -9.31 10.73
N GLU A 28 -10.18 -9.34 9.64
CA GLU A 28 -11.40 -10.10 9.54
C GLU A 28 -11.14 -11.61 9.53
N ALA A 29 -10.15 -12.06 8.75
CA ALA A 29 -9.73 -13.46 8.73
C ALA A 29 -9.23 -13.93 10.11
N ALA A 30 -8.49 -13.10 10.84
CA ALA A 30 -8.01 -13.40 12.19
C ALA A 30 -9.17 -13.51 13.22
N ARG A 31 -10.21 -12.68 13.10
CA ARG A 31 -11.43 -12.80 13.91
C ARG A 31 -12.16 -14.11 13.63
N THR A 32 -12.34 -14.42 12.34
CA THR A 32 -12.98 -15.68 11.91
C THR A 32 -12.21 -16.90 12.41
N GLN A 33 -10.88 -16.88 12.32
CA GLN A 33 -9.98 -17.91 12.83
C GLN A 33 -10.18 -18.12 14.34
N THR A 34 -10.18 -17.03 15.12
CA THR A 34 -10.38 -17.11 16.57
C THR A 34 -11.75 -17.71 16.91
N ALA A 35 -12.82 -17.25 16.27
CA ALA A 35 -14.17 -17.74 16.49
C ALA A 35 -14.32 -19.26 16.10
N ALA A 36 -13.70 -19.66 14.99
CA ALA A 36 -13.74 -21.06 14.54
C ALA A 36 -12.99 -21.98 15.51
N ARG A 37 -11.81 -21.59 15.98
CA ARG A 37 -11.03 -22.33 16.97
C ARG A 37 -11.78 -22.46 18.30
N GLU A 38 -12.35 -21.37 18.79
CA GLU A 38 -13.16 -21.41 20.02
C GLU A 38 -14.39 -22.30 19.90
N ARG A 39 -15.05 -22.31 18.71
CA ARG A 39 -16.17 -23.21 18.44
C ARG A 39 -15.72 -24.67 18.43
N ARG A 40 -14.62 -24.99 17.75
CA ARG A 40 -14.03 -26.32 17.75
C ARG A 40 -13.73 -26.80 19.16
N ASP A 41 -13.05 -25.98 19.95
CA ASP A 41 -12.62 -26.32 21.31
C ASP A 41 -13.81 -26.52 22.25
N ARG A 42 -14.87 -25.74 22.09
CA ARG A 42 -16.13 -25.95 22.85
C ARG A 42 -16.81 -27.26 22.48
N LEU A 43 -16.95 -27.56 21.18
CA LEU A 43 -17.60 -28.79 20.74
C LEU A 43 -16.78 -30.02 21.11
N GLU A 44 -15.46 -29.95 20.98
CA GLU A 44 -14.58 -31.06 21.35
C GLU A 44 -14.64 -31.38 22.85
N ARG A 45 -14.60 -30.34 23.73
CA ARG A 45 -14.79 -30.53 25.18
C ARG A 45 -16.15 -31.11 25.51
N SER A 46 -17.23 -30.54 24.92
CA SER A 46 -18.57 -31.04 25.15
C SER A 46 -18.77 -32.45 24.67
N PHE A 47 -18.11 -32.87 23.57
CA PHE A 47 -18.11 -34.22 23.09
C PHE A 47 -17.38 -35.20 24.04
N LEU A 48 -16.20 -34.79 24.54
CA LEU A 48 -15.44 -35.59 25.52
C LEU A 48 -16.21 -35.75 26.83
N ASP A 49 -16.85 -34.70 27.32
CA ASP A 49 -17.66 -34.72 28.54
C ASP A 49 -18.88 -35.67 28.38
N ALA A 50 -19.42 -35.75 27.16
CA ALA A 50 -20.56 -36.64 26.85
C ALA A 50 -20.17 -38.13 26.67
N GLN A 51 -18.88 -38.44 26.43
CA GLN A 51 -18.42 -39.80 26.19
C GLN A 51 -18.76 -40.78 27.34
N ALA A 52 -18.67 -40.31 28.60
CA ALA A 52 -19.06 -41.13 29.75
C ALA A 52 -20.55 -41.54 29.71
N GLY A 53 -21.41 -40.62 29.28
CA GLY A 53 -22.84 -40.90 29.09
C GLY A 53 -23.10 -41.86 27.92
N LEU A 54 -22.38 -41.71 26.81
CA LEU A 54 -22.44 -42.63 25.67
C LEU A 54 -22.07 -44.07 26.07
N LEU A 55 -20.94 -44.24 26.75
CA LEU A 55 -20.50 -45.54 27.23
C LEU A 55 -21.46 -46.12 28.29
N ALA A 56 -22.11 -45.27 29.10
CA ALA A 56 -23.05 -45.69 30.12
C ALA A 56 -24.41 -46.20 29.53
N GLN A 57 -24.77 -45.76 28.31
CA GLN A 57 -26.03 -46.25 27.65
C GLN A 57 -26.05 -47.75 27.40
N ASP A 58 -24.88 -48.31 27.04
CA ASP A 58 -24.74 -49.74 26.71
C ASP A 58 -24.43 -50.62 27.92
N LEU A 59 -24.32 -50.02 29.13
CA LEU A 59 -24.06 -50.76 30.35
C LEU A 59 -25.32 -51.52 30.79
N ALA A 60 -25.28 -52.86 30.75
CA ALA A 60 -26.30 -53.76 31.33
C ALA A 60 -25.85 -54.20 32.71
N GLU A 61 -26.80 -54.30 33.64
CA GLU A 61 -26.55 -54.82 34.98
C GLU A 61 -26.01 -56.24 34.92
N GLY A 62 -24.95 -56.56 35.64
CA GLY A 62 -24.33 -57.90 35.64
C GLY A 62 -23.33 -58.15 34.50
N THR A 63 -23.17 -57.19 33.55
CA THR A 63 -22.19 -57.31 32.48
C THR A 63 -20.94 -56.51 32.86
N PRO A 64 -19.71 -57.05 32.72
CA PRO A 64 -18.50 -56.33 33.04
C PRO A 64 -18.34 -55.07 32.19
N CYS A 65 -18.12 -53.93 32.84
CA CYS A 65 -17.88 -52.65 32.16
C CYS A 65 -16.58 -52.69 31.35
N PRO A 66 -16.57 -52.28 30.08
CA PRO A 66 -15.37 -52.31 29.25
C PRO A 66 -14.29 -51.26 29.72
N VAL A 67 -14.64 -50.33 30.59
CA VAL A 67 -13.73 -49.29 31.11
C VAL A 67 -13.11 -49.70 32.45
N CYS A 68 -13.89 -50.17 33.41
CA CYS A 68 -13.43 -50.47 34.76
C CYS A 68 -13.62 -51.92 35.22
N GLY A 69 -14.28 -52.78 34.42
CA GLY A 69 -14.53 -54.18 34.75
C GLY A 69 -15.64 -54.41 35.78
N SER A 70 -16.22 -53.39 36.40
CA SER A 70 -17.31 -53.56 37.38
C SER A 70 -18.56 -54.05 36.72
N ILE A 71 -19.32 -54.92 37.43
CA ILE A 71 -20.60 -55.46 37.01
C ILE A 71 -21.78 -54.64 37.58
N HIS A 72 -21.54 -53.72 38.46
CA HIS A 72 -22.55 -52.88 39.11
C HIS A 72 -22.12 -51.43 39.12
N HIS A 73 -23.00 -50.53 38.63
CA HIS A 73 -22.79 -49.07 38.58
C HIS A 73 -23.97 -48.38 39.22
N PRO A 74 -23.87 -47.99 40.49
CA PRO A 74 -25.00 -47.39 41.22
C PRO A 74 -25.43 -46.02 40.69
N GLN A 75 -24.50 -45.29 40.06
CA GLN A 75 -24.74 -43.98 39.44
C GLN A 75 -24.12 -43.94 38.05
N ARG A 76 -24.94 -44.12 37.04
CA ARG A 76 -24.49 -44.08 35.62
C ARG A 76 -24.46 -42.65 35.16
N ALA A 77 -23.47 -42.31 34.30
CA ALA A 77 -23.42 -41.01 33.63
C ALA A 77 -24.59 -40.87 32.64
N GLU A 78 -25.23 -39.75 32.64
CA GLU A 78 -26.30 -39.41 31.69
C GLU A 78 -25.74 -38.74 30.44
N LEU A 79 -26.27 -39.13 29.26
CA LEU A 79 -25.94 -38.46 28.01
C LEU A 79 -26.79 -37.19 27.87
N PRO A 80 -26.16 -35.95 27.88
CA PRO A 80 -26.92 -34.72 27.66
C PRO A 80 -27.60 -34.73 26.29
N ALA A 81 -28.86 -34.29 26.23
CA ALA A 81 -29.59 -34.14 24.98
C ALA A 81 -28.93 -33.16 23.98
N SER A 82 -28.08 -32.27 24.47
CA SER A 82 -27.29 -31.31 23.69
C SER A 82 -25.87 -31.80 23.36
N ALA A 83 -25.56 -33.08 23.61
CA ALA A 83 -24.24 -33.63 23.30
C ALA A 83 -23.95 -33.55 21.79
N PRO A 84 -22.81 -32.97 21.38
CA PRO A 84 -22.47 -32.89 19.96
C PRO A 84 -22.15 -34.29 19.41
N THR A 85 -22.43 -34.49 18.14
CA THR A 85 -22.05 -35.73 17.42
C THR A 85 -20.60 -35.64 16.95
N GLN A 86 -19.97 -36.77 16.67
CA GLN A 86 -18.63 -36.81 16.06
C GLN A 86 -18.57 -36.02 14.75
N ALA A 87 -19.60 -36.11 13.91
CA ALA A 87 -19.69 -35.36 12.66
C ALA A 87 -19.68 -33.83 12.88
N GLN A 88 -20.31 -33.35 13.96
CA GLN A 88 -20.28 -31.92 14.31
C GLN A 88 -18.88 -31.47 14.79
N VAL A 89 -18.17 -32.31 15.52
CA VAL A 89 -16.78 -32.04 15.93
C VAL A 89 -15.86 -32.01 14.72
N ASP A 90 -16.00 -33.01 13.82
CA ASP A 90 -15.17 -33.09 12.60
C ASP A 90 -15.43 -31.90 11.65
N ALA A 91 -16.69 -31.48 11.51
CA ALA A 91 -17.03 -30.27 10.75
C ALA A 91 -16.40 -29.02 11.36
N ALA A 92 -16.45 -28.87 12.69
CA ALA A 92 -15.84 -27.72 13.36
C ALA A 92 -14.31 -27.72 13.27
N LYS A 93 -13.66 -28.88 13.22
CA LYS A 93 -12.22 -29.01 12.92
C LYS A 93 -11.91 -28.55 11.50
N ALA A 94 -12.68 -29.02 10.52
CA ALA A 94 -12.51 -28.61 9.14
C ALA A 94 -12.73 -27.10 8.93
N ASP A 95 -13.72 -26.50 9.62
CA ASP A 95 -13.97 -25.07 9.62
C ASP A 95 -12.78 -24.29 10.22
N ALA A 96 -12.22 -24.77 11.34
CA ALA A 96 -11.06 -24.15 11.97
C ALA A 96 -9.81 -24.22 11.07
N ASP A 97 -9.55 -25.36 10.44
CA ASP A 97 -8.45 -25.56 9.50
C ASP A 97 -8.58 -24.65 8.26
N ALA A 98 -9.81 -24.46 7.77
CA ALA A 98 -10.09 -23.56 6.65
C ALA A 98 -9.85 -22.10 7.06
N ALA A 99 -10.31 -21.70 8.25
CA ALA A 99 -10.09 -20.37 8.79
C ALA A 99 -8.60 -20.10 9.04
N ASP A 100 -7.83 -21.08 9.49
CA ASP A 100 -6.38 -21.00 9.69
C ASP A 100 -5.66 -20.73 8.37
N ARG A 101 -6.02 -21.44 7.30
CA ARG A 101 -5.47 -21.21 5.95
C ARG A 101 -5.80 -19.82 5.44
N SER A 102 -7.06 -19.40 5.56
CA SER A 102 -7.50 -18.07 5.12
C SER A 102 -6.76 -16.95 5.86
N ALA A 103 -6.57 -17.07 7.18
CA ALA A 103 -5.82 -16.08 7.97
C ALA A 103 -4.34 -16.04 7.57
N LEU A 104 -3.73 -17.19 7.25
CA LEU A 104 -2.35 -17.26 6.78
C LEU A 104 -2.19 -16.56 5.42
N GLU A 105 -3.09 -16.84 4.47
CA GLU A 105 -3.11 -16.22 3.14
C GLU A 105 -3.31 -14.69 3.23
N ALA A 106 -4.28 -14.24 4.03
CA ALA A 106 -4.52 -12.82 4.25
C ALA A 106 -3.32 -12.13 4.92
N SER A 107 -2.65 -12.80 5.86
CA SER A 107 -1.41 -12.30 6.48
C SER A 107 -0.26 -12.18 5.46
N ALA A 108 -0.13 -13.14 4.56
CA ALA A 108 0.88 -13.08 3.49
C ALA A 108 0.60 -11.93 2.53
N ALA A 109 -0.65 -11.77 2.09
CA ALA A 109 -1.08 -10.68 1.22
C ALA A 109 -0.87 -9.29 1.86
N ALA A 110 -1.15 -9.15 3.17
CA ALA A 110 -0.91 -7.90 3.88
C ALA A 110 0.58 -7.56 3.97
N ARG A 111 1.45 -8.56 4.17
CA ARG A 111 2.92 -8.36 4.17
C ARG A 111 3.45 -7.99 2.80
N GLU A 112 2.95 -8.64 1.75
CA GLU A 112 3.33 -8.34 0.37
C GLU A 112 2.91 -6.92 -0.03
N ALA A 113 1.66 -6.53 0.27
CA ALA A 113 1.18 -5.17 0.03
C ALA A 113 2.03 -4.13 0.76
N LEU A 114 2.42 -4.37 2.02
CA LEU A 114 3.28 -3.48 2.80
C LEU A 114 4.69 -3.37 2.20
N ALA A 115 5.26 -4.48 1.73
CA ALA A 115 6.57 -4.50 1.07
C ALA A 115 6.53 -3.71 -0.24
N ALA A 116 5.50 -3.91 -1.06
CA ALA A 116 5.30 -3.19 -2.32
C ALA A 116 5.08 -1.68 -2.10
N GLU A 117 4.34 -1.29 -1.05
CA GLU A 117 4.17 0.12 -0.67
C GLU A 117 5.49 0.75 -0.25
N LYS A 118 6.27 0.08 0.59
CA LYS A 118 7.58 0.54 1.04
C LYS A 118 8.56 0.72 -0.13
N GLU A 119 8.58 -0.20 -1.07
CA GLU A 119 9.40 -0.13 -2.28
C GLU A 119 8.97 1.04 -3.18
N GLY A 120 7.67 1.18 -3.46
CA GLY A 120 7.12 2.30 -4.23
C GLY A 120 7.48 3.64 -3.61
N ARG A 121 7.32 3.77 -2.30
CA ARG A 121 7.69 4.98 -1.54
C ARG A 121 9.19 5.27 -1.62
N SER A 122 10.04 4.25 -1.55
CA SER A 122 11.50 4.39 -1.70
C SER A 122 11.89 4.89 -3.09
N THR A 123 11.28 4.34 -4.13
CA THR A 123 11.49 4.76 -5.52
C THR A 123 11.05 6.20 -5.73
N LEU A 124 9.84 6.55 -5.28
CA LEU A 124 9.32 7.92 -5.34
C LEU A 124 10.26 8.91 -4.66
N ARG A 125 10.77 8.59 -3.47
CA ARG A 125 11.69 9.45 -2.73
C ARG A 125 13.00 9.66 -3.48
N ARG A 126 13.58 8.58 -4.01
CA ARG A 126 14.81 8.65 -4.81
C ARG A 126 14.65 9.56 -6.02
N ASP A 127 13.55 9.39 -6.76
CA ASP A 127 13.31 10.13 -7.99
C ASP A 127 12.89 11.59 -7.71
N ALA A 128 12.14 11.83 -6.64
CA ALA A 128 11.83 13.18 -6.16
C ALA A 128 13.10 13.93 -5.70
N LYS A 129 14.02 13.27 -4.98
CA LYS A 129 15.30 13.83 -4.56
C LYS A 129 16.20 14.15 -5.76
N ALA A 130 16.18 13.33 -6.80
CA ALA A 130 16.93 13.59 -8.02
C ALA A 130 16.43 14.81 -8.79
N LEU A 131 15.11 15.07 -8.77
CA LEU A 131 14.48 16.19 -9.46
C LEU A 131 14.45 17.49 -8.63
N LEU A 132 14.34 17.38 -7.31
CA LEU A 132 14.14 18.48 -6.36
C LEU A 132 15.02 18.30 -5.11
N PRO A 133 16.36 18.33 -5.26
CA PRO A 133 17.30 17.96 -4.20
C PRO A 133 17.21 18.86 -2.96
N GLU A 134 16.83 20.14 -3.11
CA GLU A 134 16.73 21.07 -2.00
C GLU A 134 15.48 20.82 -1.12
N ARG A 135 14.42 20.27 -1.69
CA ARG A 135 13.15 20.01 -0.98
C ARG A 135 13.07 18.65 -0.30
N PHE A 136 13.83 17.67 -0.80
CA PHE A 136 13.80 16.29 -0.30
C PHE A 136 15.14 15.84 0.28
N ALA A 137 15.81 16.73 0.99
CA ALA A 137 17.04 16.43 1.71
C ALA A 137 16.81 15.46 2.89
N ASP A 138 15.61 15.47 3.50
CA ASP A 138 15.28 14.67 4.69
C ASP A 138 14.72 13.28 4.32
N GLU A 139 15.27 12.24 4.99
CA GLU A 139 14.91 10.83 4.76
C GLU A 139 13.66 10.36 5.53
N THR A 140 13.08 11.18 6.40
CA THR A 140 12.01 10.81 7.35
C THR A 140 10.59 11.10 6.85
N ALA A 141 10.35 11.24 5.55
CA ALA A 141 9.05 11.55 4.99
C ALA A 141 7.92 10.58 5.42
N SER A 142 6.94 11.07 6.19
CA SER A 142 5.74 10.35 6.64
C SER A 142 4.65 10.28 5.53
N PRO A 143 3.58 9.46 5.64
CA PRO A 143 2.46 9.45 4.70
C PRO A 143 1.80 10.80 4.42
N ALA A 144 1.80 11.73 5.38
CA ALA A 144 1.33 13.11 5.19
C ALA A 144 2.19 13.87 4.17
N THR A 145 3.47 13.56 4.10
CA THR A 145 4.42 14.14 3.14
C THR A 145 4.22 13.67 1.69
N LEU A 146 3.47 12.59 1.43
CA LEU A 146 3.10 12.22 0.05
C LEU A 146 2.08 13.20 -0.56
N GLY A 147 1.13 13.71 0.24
CA GLY A 147 0.24 14.79 -0.17
C GLY A 147 1.01 16.10 -0.39
N ASP A 148 1.94 16.42 0.50
CA ASP A 148 2.81 17.61 0.42
C ASP A 148 3.78 17.52 -0.78
N LEU A 149 4.27 16.31 -1.13
CA LEU A 149 5.07 16.04 -2.33
C LEU A 149 4.31 16.41 -3.61
N ARG A 150 3.06 16.03 -3.69
CA ARG A 150 2.20 16.33 -4.85
C ARG A 150 1.99 17.84 -5.00
N THR A 151 1.71 18.52 -3.90
CA THR A 151 1.55 19.98 -3.86
C THR A 151 2.86 20.68 -4.21
N ALA A 152 3.98 20.26 -3.63
CA ALA A 152 5.30 20.80 -3.91
C ALA A 152 5.76 20.60 -5.36
N ALA A 153 5.48 19.43 -5.95
CA ALA A 153 5.78 19.17 -7.36
C ALA A 153 4.93 20.05 -8.29
N ALA A 154 3.66 20.29 -7.96
CA ALA A 154 2.79 21.17 -8.71
C ALA A 154 3.27 22.65 -8.63
N GLU A 155 3.66 23.12 -7.46
CA GLU A 155 4.22 24.47 -7.27
C GLU A 155 5.53 24.66 -8.04
N GLU A 156 6.44 23.68 -7.99
CA GLU A 156 7.71 23.76 -8.71
C GLU A 156 7.50 23.70 -10.23
N LEU A 157 6.52 22.94 -10.70
CA LEU A 157 6.15 22.93 -12.12
C LEU A 157 5.70 24.32 -12.58
N GLU A 158 4.89 25.02 -11.80
CA GLU A 158 4.46 26.38 -12.13
C GLU A 158 5.60 27.40 -12.07
N ARG A 159 6.55 27.24 -11.13
CA ARG A 159 7.77 28.04 -11.09
C ARG A 159 8.62 27.85 -12.34
N LEU A 160 8.88 26.60 -12.72
CA LEU A 160 9.65 26.28 -13.93
C LEU A 160 8.97 26.78 -15.19
N ARG A 161 7.65 26.64 -15.31
CA ARG A 161 6.87 27.20 -16.42
C ARG A 161 7.00 28.71 -16.51
N THR A 162 6.96 29.38 -15.38
CA THR A 162 7.09 30.84 -15.29
C THR A 162 8.51 31.28 -15.67
N ALA A 163 9.53 30.59 -15.15
CA ALA A 163 10.92 30.86 -15.50
C ALA A 163 11.20 30.63 -17.00
N TYR A 164 10.66 29.55 -17.55
CA TYR A 164 10.77 29.24 -18.98
C TYR A 164 10.13 30.33 -19.86
N ARG A 165 8.94 30.83 -19.50
CA ARG A 165 8.29 31.93 -20.23
C ARG A 165 9.14 33.20 -20.18
N ARG A 166 9.76 33.54 -19.03
CA ARG A 166 10.69 34.66 -18.90
C ARG A 166 11.89 34.51 -19.81
N LEU A 167 12.55 33.35 -19.78
CA LEU A 167 13.70 33.09 -20.65
C LEU A 167 13.35 33.20 -22.13
N GLN A 168 12.20 32.69 -22.55
CA GLN A 168 11.74 32.85 -23.92
C GLN A 168 11.51 34.33 -24.30
N GLN A 169 10.99 35.12 -23.38
CA GLN A 169 10.78 36.55 -23.59
C GLN A 169 12.11 37.32 -23.69
N GLU A 170 13.05 37.04 -22.80
CA GLU A 170 14.40 37.59 -22.85
C GLU A 170 15.14 37.17 -24.13
N GLN A 171 15.02 35.93 -24.56
CA GLN A 171 15.62 35.48 -25.81
C GLN A 171 15.05 36.23 -27.02
N LYS A 172 13.73 36.46 -27.08
CA LYS A 172 13.11 37.31 -28.13
C LYS A 172 13.59 38.73 -28.09
N GLN A 173 13.71 39.32 -26.90
CA GLN A 173 14.22 40.71 -26.72
C GLN A 173 15.68 40.83 -27.16
N ASN A 174 16.53 39.85 -26.78
CA ASN A 174 17.94 39.78 -27.17
C ASN A 174 18.09 39.62 -28.68
N GLN A 175 17.26 38.80 -29.33
CA GLN A 175 17.24 38.67 -30.78
C GLN A 175 16.87 39.98 -31.48
N ALA A 176 15.82 40.68 -30.98
CA ALA A 176 15.39 41.94 -31.51
C ALA A 176 16.47 43.05 -31.32
N ALA A 177 17.11 43.09 -30.15
CA ALA A 177 18.21 44.01 -29.84
C ALA A 177 19.42 43.74 -30.75
N CYS A 178 19.77 42.50 -31.01
CA CYS A 178 20.84 42.09 -31.93
C CYS A 178 20.54 42.54 -33.36
N GLN A 179 19.33 42.31 -33.86
CA GLN A 179 18.89 42.78 -35.17
C GLN A 179 18.98 44.31 -35.28
N ARG A 180 18.53 45.04 -34.26
CA ARG A 180 18.62 46.48 -34.22
C ARG A 180 20.05 47.01 -34.20
N ARG A 181 20.96 46.34 -33.49
CA ARG A 181 22.40 46.67 -33.49
C ARG A 181 22.98 46.52 -34.89
N ILE A 182 22.72 45.39 -35.58
CA ILE A 182 23.17 45.14 -36.95
C ILE A 182 22.68 46.23 -37.90
N GLN A 183 21.41 46.66 -37.76
CA GLN A 183 20.85 47.73 -38.59
C GLN A 183 21.54 49.08 -38.31
N LEU A 184 21.78 49.42 -37.04
CA LEU A 184 22.46 50.67 -36.66
C LEU A 184 23.92 50.69 -37.13
N GLU A 185 24.63 49.58 -37.09
CA GLU A 185 26.00 49.43 -37.59
C GLU A 185 26.05 49.68 -39.11
N ALA A 186 25.08 49.12 -39.87
CA ALA A 186 24.95 49.35 -41.31
C ALA A 186 24.65 50.80 -41.64
N ASP A 187 23.69 51.43 -40.90
CA ASP A 187 23.37 52.84 -41.08
C ASP A 187 24.53 53.76 -40.74
N LEU A 188 25.30 53.46 -39.69
CA LEU A 188 26.48 54.21 -39.31
C LEU A 188 27.56 54.14 -40.42
N LYS A 189 27.79 52.94 -40.94
CA LYS A 189 28.74 52.73 -42.06
C LYS A 189 28.32 53.54 -43.29
N ALA A 190 27.05 53.48 -43.71
CA ALA A 190 26.58 54.24 -44.86
C ALA A 190 26.71 55.76 -44.66
N LYS A 191 26.46 56.28 -43.43
CA LYS A 191 26.68 57.71 -43.12
C LYS A 191 28.15 58.10 -43.14
N THR A 192 29.03 57.23 -42.64
CA THR A 192 30.48 57.44 -42.68
C THR A 192 31.02 57.50 -44.11
N ASP A 193 30.60 56.53 -44.96
CA ASP A 193 30.98 56.45 -46.35
C ASP A 193 30.51 57.69 -47.13
N ARG A 194 29.27 58.18 -46.82
CA ARG A 194 28.73 59.38 -47.41
C ARG A 194 29.52 60.65 -46.99
N ARG A 195 29.94 60.73 -45.71
CA ARG A 195 30.75 61.82 -45.19
C ARG A 195 32.13 61.88 -45.93
N THR A 196 32.82 60.76 -46.01
CA THR A 196 34.11 60.67 -46.69
C THR A 196 34.01 61.03 -48.17
N ALA A 197 32.92 60.65 -48.83
CA ALA A 197 32.66 61.01 -50.21
C ALA A 197 32.44 62.53 -50.38
N LEU A 198 31.72 63.16 -49.43
CA LEU A 198 31.51 64.63 -49.46
C LEU A 198 32.80 65.41 -49.15
N GLU A 199 33.63 64.95 -48.21
CA GLU A 199 34.94 65.55 -47.90
C GLU A 199 35.88 65.45 -49.09
N ALA A 200 35.88 64.32 -49.83
CA ALA A 200 36.68 64.15 -51.06
C ALA A 200 36.20 65.05 -52.22
N ALA A 201 34.90 65.34 -52.31
CA ALA A 201 34.31 66.20 -53.34
C ALA A 201 34.50 67.74 -53.06
N ALA A 202 34.88 68.07 -51.84
CA ALA A 202 35.12 69.51 -51.37
C ALA A 202 36.61 69.90 -51.43
N SER A 203 37.49 68.95 -51.74
CA SER A 203 38.97 69.17 -51.92
C SER A 203 39.34 69.31 -53.35
#